data_1c1d54b2d478e3a217158ff50b59cacb
#
_entry.id   1c1d54b2d478e3a217158ff50b59cacb
#
_cell.length_a   1.000
_cell.length_b   1.000
_cell.length_c   1.000
_cell.angle_alpha   90.00
_cell.angle_beta   90.00
_cell.angle_gamma   90.00
#
_symmetry.space_group_name_H-M   'P 1'
#
loop_
_entity.id
_entity.type
_entity.pdbx_description
1 polymer ?
#
loop_
_entity_poly.entity_id
_entity_poly.type
_entity_poly.pdbx_seq_one_letter_code
_entity_poly.pdbx_strand_id
1 'polypeptide(L)'
;MQPNTITISYDHPRGTSCGTEQAWAKKPREPSPQQRTELIALIKRLLKEQDAVLVAHYYVHADLQDLAEETGGIVSDSLDMANFGHQHPAKTIVVVGVRFMGETAKILNPEKRVLMPDLEAECSLDLGCPADEFAAFCDAHPDRTVVVYANTSAAVKARADWMVTSSIALPIVKHLMQRGEKILWAPDRHLGAYVQEQTGADMLLWQGSCVVHDEFKGKELMELKAQHPQAKVLVHPESPRAVVQLADVVGSTTQLIKASQTLDTREFIVATDNGILHKMRTLSPHKIFLEAPTAGYGATCTSCNHCPWMAMNGLDNLAATLQNGLNEIHIDPAIGRRAKISIERMLDFARQIKLPTRGIGNA
;
A
#
# COMPACT_ATOMS: atom_id res chain seq x y z
N MET A 1 -10.97 -33.73 -2.01
CA MET A 1 -9.98 -33.10 -1.12
C MET A 1 -10.58 -31.80 -0.65
N GLN A 2 -10.77 -31.63 0.65
CA GLN A 2 -11.21 -30.33 1.17
C GLN A 2 -10.08 -29.30 0.94
N PRO A 3 -10.38 -28.07 0.52
CA PRO A 3 -9.36 -27.04 0.43
C PRO A 3 -8.80 -26.79 1.83
N ASN A 4 -7.49 -26.82 1.98
CA ASN A 4 -6.82 -26.42 3.21
C ASN A 4 -7.16 -24.95 3.47
N THR A 5 -8.10 -24.70 4.35
CA THR A 5 -8.45 -23.36 4.77
C THR A 5 -7.40 -22.93 5.80
N ILE A 6 -6.48 -22.08 5.39
CA ILE A 6 -5.54 -21.45 6.33
C ILE A 6 -6.30 -20.32 7.02
N THR A 7 -6.57 -20.50 8.32
CA THR A 7 -7.15 -19.44 9.14
C THR A 7 -6.02 -18.53 9.59
N ILE A 8 -5.97 -17.30 9.05
CA ILE A 8 -4.99 -16.30 9.45
C ILE A 8 -5.60 -15.47 10.56
N SER A 9 -4.96 -15.45 11.74
CA SER A 9 -5.34 -14.60 12.87
C SER A 9 -4.35 -13.45 12.98
N TYR A 10 -4.83 -12.23 12.83
CA TYR A 10 -4.04 -11.00 12.95
C TYR A 10 -3.85 -10.53 14.40
N ASP A 11 -4.62 -11.11 15.34
CA ASP A 11 -4.64 -10.70 16.74
C ASP A 11 -3.66 -11.49 17.64
N HIS A 12 -2.94 -12.43 17.07
CA HIS A 12 -1.90 -13.18 17.81
C HIS A 12 -0.51 -12.79 17.28
N PRO A 13 0.29 -12.12 18.12
CA PRO A 13 1.66 -11.79 17.75
C PRO A 13 2.46 -13.09 17.53
N ARG A 14 2.88 -13.34 16.29
CA ARG A 14 3.92 -14.33 16.02
C ARG A 14 5.26 -13.68 16.28
N GLY A 15 5.79 -13.87 17.47
CA GLY A 15 7.12 -13.39 17.84
C GLY A 15 7.21 -11.86 18.00
N THR A 16 7.91 -11.16 17.10
CA THR A 16 8.18 -9.72 17.15
C THR A 16 7.22 -8.85 16.32
N SER A 17 6.14 -9.41 15.78
CA SER A 17 5.21 -8.64 14.95
C SER A 17 4.32 -7.70 15.77
N CYS A 18 4.05 -6.50 15.24
CA CYS A 18 3.18 -5.50 15.85
C CYS A 18 1.73 -5.73 15.40
N GLY A 19 0.90 -6.30 16.26
CA GLY A 19 -0.53 -6.48 16.00
C GLY A 19 -1.30 -5.14 15.90
N THR A 20 -2.57 -5.19 15.48
CA THR A 20 -3.41 -4.00 15.27
C THR A 20 -3.59 -3.14 16.53
N GLU A 21 -3.82 -3.77 17.69
CA GLU A 21 -3.94 -3.06 18.98
C GLU A 21 -2.63 -2.37 19.37
N GLN A 22 -1.50 -3.05 19.18
CA GLN A 22 -0.19 -2.51 19.45
C GLN A 22 0.14 -1.34 18.50
N ALA A 23 -0.22 -1.44 17.22
CA ALA A 23 -0.06 -0.38 16.25
C ALA A 23 -0.87 0.87 16.64
N TRP A 24 -2.13 0.71 17.06
CA TRP A 24 -2.93 1.84 17.57
C TRP A 24 -2.35 2.45 18.84
N ALA A 25 -1.81 1.64 19.74
CA ALA A 25 -1.15 2.14 20.96
C ALA A 25 0.11 2.97 20.65
N LYS A 26 0.76 2.72 19.51
CA LYS A 26 1.95 3.46 19.03
C LYS A 26 1.63 4.67 18.17
N LYS A 27 0.36 4.90 17.81
CA LYS A 27 -0.01 6.09 17.05
C LYS A 27 0.51 7.34 17.74
N PRO A 28 1.34 8.18 17.08
CA PRO A 28 1.85 9.42 17.66
C PRO A 28 0.70 10.34 18.09
N ARG A 29 0.95 11.11 19.15
CA ARG A 29 -0.02 12.12 19.60
C ARG A 29 -0.05 13.26 18.60
N GLU A 30 -1.23 13.84 18.40
CA GLU A 30 -1.37 15.05 17.61
C GLU A 30 -0.58 16.19 18.27
N PRO A 31 0.37 16.81 17.58
CA PRO A 31 1.12 17.93 18.12
C PRO A 31 0.22 19.17 18.25
N SER A 32 0.48 20.02 19.23
CA SER A 32 -0.14 21.33 19.28
C SER A 32 0.23 22.15 18.02
N PRO A 33 -0.54 23.19 17.65
CA PRO A 33 -0.25 24.02 16.47
C PRO A 33 1.19 24.59 16.45
N GLN A 34 1.69 24.97 17.62
CA GLN A 34 3.07 25.46 17.77
C GLN A 34 4.08 24.34 17.54
N GLN A 35 3.92 23.19 18.21
CA GLN A 35 4.80 22.03 18.05
C GLN A 35 4.80 21.53 16.60
N ARG A 36 3.62 21.50 15.94
CA ARG A 36 3.49 21.15 14.53
C ARG A 36 4.38 22.04 13.66
N THR A 37 4.31 23.35 13.86
CA THR A 37 5.13 24.32 13.10
C THR A 37 6.62 24.10 13.32
N GLU A 38 7.02 23.90 14.58
CA GLU A 38 8.42 23.64 14.96
C GLU A 38 8.95 22.33 14.36
N LEU A 39 8.15 21.24 14.43
CA LEU A 39 8.50 19.94 13.85
C LEU A 39 8.65 19.99 12.34
N ILE A 40 7.71 20.64 11.63
CA ILE A 40 7.78 20.80 10.17
C ILE A 40 9.05 21.57 9.77
N ALA A 41 9.35 22.66 10.46
CA ALA A 41 10.57 23.44 10.19
C ALA A 41 11.85 22.64 10.45
N LEU A 42 11.86 21.86 11.54
CA LEU A 42 12.96 20.97 11.90
C LEU A 42 13.16 19.88 10.84
N ILE A 43 12.09 19.19 10.43
CA ILE A 43 12.16 18.11 9.43
C ILE A 43 12.66 18.65 8.09
N LYS A 44 12.14 19.78 7.61
CA LYS A 44 12.60 20.43 6.38
C LYS A 44 14.11 20.73 6.40
N ARG A 45 14.61 21.22 7.53
CA ARG A 45 16.03 21.47 7.70
C ARG A 45 16.84 20.17 7.65
N LEU A 46 16.43 19.15 8.41
CA LEU A 46 17.13 17.86 8.49
C LEU A 46 17.17 17.13 7.14
N LEU A 47 16.07 17.14 6.38
CA LEU A 47 16.02 16.56 5.03
C LEU A 47 17.08 17.20 4.13
N LYS A 48 17.19 18.52 4.17
CA LYS A 48 18.20 19.27 3.38
C LYS A 48 19.62 18.98 3.83
N GLU A 49 19.89 19.00 5.15
CA GLU A 49 21.21 18.74 5.72
C GLU A 49 21.71 17.32 5.42
N GLN A 50 20.82 16.34 5.33
CA GLN A 50 21.15 14.92 5.14
C GLN A 50 21.07 14.47 3.67
N ASP A 51 20.86 15.36 2.71
CA ASP A 51 20.62 15.00 1.31
C ASP A 51 19.55 13.91 1.22
N ALA A 52 18.42 14.15 1.86
CA ALA A 52 17.33 13.19 2.03
C ALA A 52 16.06 13.63 1.31
N VAL A 53 15.34 12.66 0.74
CA VAL A 53 14.02 12.86 0.10
C VAL A 53 12.94 12.10 0.84
N LEU A 54 11.79 12.74 1.03
CA LEU A 54 10.62 12.15 1.67
C LEU A 54 9.71 11.48 0.63
N VAL A 55 9.39 10.21 0.84
CA VAL A 55 8.51 9.42 -0.03
C VAL A 55 7.36 8.90 0.81
N ALA A 56 6.16 9.46 0.61
CA ALA A 56 4.99 9.19 1.45
C ALA A 56 3.87 8.45 0.69
N HIS A 57 3.16 7.56 1.40
CA HIS A 57 1.98 6.92 0.86
C HIS A 57 0.73 7.80 1.11
N TYR A 58 -0.28 7.70 0.23
CA TYR A 58 -1.56 8.43 0.36
C TYR A 58 -2.33 8.15 1.66
N TYR A 59 -1.99 7.09 2.39
CA TYR A 59 -2.71 6.68 3.61
C TYR A 59 -2.11 7.25 4.90
N VAL A 60 -0.99 7.96 4.84
CA VAL A 60 -0.42 8.61 6.02
C VAL A 60 -1.12 9.94 6.32
N HIS A 61 -0.88 10.48 7.52
CA HIS A 61 -1.46 11.74 7.96
C HIS A 61 -1.23 12.88 6.96
N ALA A 62 -2.20 13.80 6.85
CA ALA A 62 -2.18 14.93 5.92
C ALA A 62 -0.88 15.74 5.99
N ASP A 63 -0.39 16.04 7.20
CA ASP A 63 0.85 16.79 7.39
C ASP A 63 2.07 16.14 6.75
N LEU A 64 2.14 14.82 6.74
CA LEU A 64 3.23 14.07 6.13
C LEU A 64 3.12 14.05 4.60
N GLN A 65 1.89 14.02 4.09
CA GLN A 65 1.63 14.13 2.66
C GLN A 65 2.06 15.53 2.16
N ASP A 66 1.58 16.59 2.82
CA ASP A 66 1.92 17.97 2.44
C ASP A 66 3.43 18.21 2.54
N LEU A 67 4.06 17.73 3.62
CA LEU A 67 5.49 17.87 3.84
C LEU A 67 6.33 17.17 2.75
N ALA A 68 5.91 15.98 2.30
CA ALA A 68 6.60 15.28 1.23
C ALA A 68 6.60 16.11 -0.07
N GLU A 69 5.46 16.67 -0.47
CA GLU A 69 5.36 17.50 -1.67
C GLU A 69 6.11 18.84 -1.52
N GLU A 70 6.00 19.49 -0.37
CA GLU A 70 6.67 20.77 -0.08
C GLU A 70 8.20 20.66 -0.05
N THR A 71 8.75 19.47 0.17
CA THR A 71 10.20 19.23 0.24
C THR A 71 10.78 18.59 -1.02
N GLY A 72 9.99 18.53 -2.11
CA GLY A 72 10.44 17.96 -3.39
C GLY A 72 10.44 16.44 -3.43
N GLY A 73 9.75 15.81 -2.48
CA GLY A 73 9.46 14.39 -2.47
C GLY A 73 8.17 14.06 -3.24
N ILE A 74 7.56 12.93 -2.90
CA ILE A 74 6.34 12.45 -3.56
C ILE A 74 5.33 11.90 -2.56
N VAL A 75 4.03 12.09 -2.86
CA VAL A 75 2.93 11.35 -2.27
C VAL A 75 2.30 10.48 -3.35
N SER A 76 2.35 9.15 -3.21
CA SER A 76 1.87 8.26 -4.26
C SER A 76 1.47 6.88 -3.75
N ASP A 77 1.12 5.97 -4.70
CA ASP A 77 0.99 4.55 -4.45
C ASP A 77 2.35 3.82 -4.46
N SER A 78 2.35 2.56 -4.08
CA SER A 78 3.59 1.77 -3.93
C SER A 78 4.42 1.65 -5.21
N LEU A 79 3.80 1.67 -6.41
CA LEU A 79 4.52 1.60 -7.68
C LEU A 79 5.34 2.87 -7.92
N ASP A 80 4.67 4.00 -7.82
CA ASP A 80 5.30 5.30 -8.04
C ASP A 80 6.33 5.63 -6.95
N MET A 81 6.05 5.26 -5.68
CA MET A 81 7.01 5.40 -4.58
C MET A 81 8.32 4.66 -4.88
N ALA A 82 8.23 3.41 -5.34
CA ALA A 82 9.39 2.59 -5.71
C ALA A 82 10.16 3.21 -6.87
N ASN A 83 9.48 3.62 -7.92
CA ASN A 83 10.08 4.23 -9.11
C ASN A 83 10.73 5.58 -8.81
N PHE A 84 10.05 6.46 -8.05
CA PHE A 84 10.56 7.77 -7.67
C PHE A 84 11.82 7.65 -6.81
N GLY A 85 11.80 6.84 -5.76
CA GLY A 85 12.96 6.66 -4.88
C GLY A 85 14.17 6.09 -5.63
N HIS A 86 13.94 5.24 -6.63
CA HIS A 86 15.00 4.70 -7.48
C HIS A 86 15.62 5.76 -8.41
N GLN A 87 14.83 6.67 -8.94
CA GLN A 87 15.31 7.70 -9.86
C GLN A 87 15.88 8.94 -9.15
N HIS A 88 15.46 9.23 -7.92
CA HIS A 88 15.85 10.44 -7.20
C HIS A 88 17.34 10.43 -6.81
N PRO A 89 18.10 11.55 -6.99
CA PRO A 89 19.55 11.60 -6.75
C PRO A 89 19.94 11.59 -5.26
N ALA A 90 19.03 11.88 -4.33
CA ALA A 90 19.31 11.95 -2.89
C ALA A 90 19.96 10.65 -2.37
N LYS A 91 20.88 10.78 -1.42
CA LYS A 91 21.59 9.67 -0.80
C LYS A 91 20.77 8.94 0.26
N THR A 92 19.79 9.64 0.81
CA THR A 92 18.87 9.09 1.82
C THR A 92 17.44 9.15 1.32
N ILE A 93 16.71 8.04 1.41
CA ILE A 93 15.28 7.97 1.15
C ILE A 93 14.58 7.78 2.49
N VAL A 94 13.63 8.64 2.82
CA VAL A 94 12.80 8.51 4.01
C VAL A 94 11.42 8.06 3.57
N VAL A 95 11.07 6.80 3.85
CA VAL A 95 9.80 6.19 3.45
C VAL A 95 8.80 6.34 4.59
N VAL A 96 7.75 7.11 4.34
CA VAL A 96 6.63 7.31 5.26
C VAL A 96 5.46 6.44 4.79
N GLY A 97 5.32 5.31 5.45
CA GLY A 97 4.39 4.25 5.08
C GLY A 97 4.60 3.02 5.94
N VAL A 98 4.46 1.83 5.36
CA VAL A 98 4.63 0.55 6.03
C VAL A 98 5.89 -0.19 5.55
N ARG A 99 6.38 -1.12 6.36
CA ARG A 99 7.70 -1.75 6.28
C ARG A 99 8.06 -2.30 4.90
N PHE A 100 7.16 -3.02 4.23
CA PHE A 100 7.43 -3.57 2.90
C PHE A 100 7.76 -2.50 1.84
N MET A 101 7.28 -1.25 2.04
CA MET A 101 7.61 -0.12 1.15
C MET A 101 9.05 0.33 1.35
N GLY A 102 9.50 0.42 2.61
CA GLY A 102 10.90 0.67 2.95
C GLY A 102 11.83 -0.43 2.45
N GLU A 103 11.43 -1.69 2.60
CA GLU A 103 12.17 -2.84 2.05
C GLU A 103 12.27 -2.76 0.53
N THR A 104 11.18 -2.45 -0.17
CA THR A 104 11.18 -2.29 -1.64
C THR A 104 12.12 -1.16 -2.08
N ALA A 105 12.09 -0.02 -1.37
CA ALA A 105 13.01 1.10 -1.61
C ALA A 105 14.48 0.67 -1.40
N LYS A 106 14.78 -0.09 -0.34
CA LYS A 106 16.15 -0.59 -0.06
C LYS A 106 16.62 -1.63 -1.07
N ILE A 107 15.74 -2.53 -1.52
CA ILE A 107 16.06 -3.53 -2.55
C ILE A 107 16.48 -2.86 -3.86
N LEU A 108 15.76 -1.81 -4.26
CA LEU A 108 16.07 -1.07 -5.50
C LEU A 108 17.30 -0.18 -5.37
N ASN A 109 17.63 0.26 -4.15
CA ASN A 109 18.70 1.21 -3.88
C ASN A 109 19.60 0.70 -2.72
N PRO A 110 20.32 -0.41 -2.93
CA PRO A 110 21.12 -1.02 -1.87
C PRO A 110 22.23 -0.08 -1.35
N GLU A 111 22.68 0.88 -2.16
CA GLU A 111 23.70 1.87 -1.82
C GLU A 111 23.17 3.06 -1.01
N LYS A 112 21.86 3.34 -1.06
CA LYS A 112 21.25 4.46 -0.34
C LYS A 112 20.89 4.08 1.09
N ARG A 113 20.89 5.05 1.98
CA ARG A 113 20.20 4.89 3.27
C ARG A 113 18.69 4.93 3.03
N VAL A 114 17.98 4.01 3.65
CA VAL A 114 16.51 4.01 3.65
C VAL A 114 16.04 4.02 5.10
N LEU A 115 15.37 5.08 5.48
CA LEU A 115 14.84 5.30 6.82
C LEU A 115 13.32 5.24 6.83
N MET A 116 12.74 4.88 7.96
CA MET A 116 11.31 4.93 8.21
C MET A 116 11.03 5.57 9.57
N PRO A 117 9.89 6.25 9.78
CA PRO A 117 9.52 6.78 11.09
C PRO A 117 9.41 5.70 12.17
N ASP A 118 8.90 4.51 11.83
CA ASP A 118 8.80 3.35 12.69
C ASP A 118 9.00 2.06 11.88
N LEU A 119 9.92 1.18 12.30
CA LEU A 119 10.17 -0.13 11.64
C LEU A 119 9.11 -1.19 11.97
N GLU A 120 8.29 -0.97 12.99
CA GLU A 120 7.18 -1.85 13.34
C GLU A 120 5.87 -1.46 12.64
N ALA A 121 5.90 -0.43 11.77
CA ALA A 121 4.81 -0.11 10.88
C ALA A 121 4.70 -1.19 9.79
N GLU A 122 4.03 -2.29 10.10
CA GLU A 122 3.88 -3.48 9.27
C GLU A 122 2.62 -3.41 8.38
N CYS A 123 2.23 -4.52 7.79
CA CYS A 123 1.02 -4.65 6.97
C CYS A 123 0.36 -5.99 7.25
N SER A 124 -0.97 -6.01 7.42
CA SER A 124 -1.69 -7.27 7.65
C SER A 124 -1.51 -8.30 6.54
N LEU A 125 -1.33 -7.86 5.30
CA LEU A 125 -1.06 -8.74 4.18
C LEU A 125 0.32 -9.39 4.27
N ASP A 126 1.33 -8.64 4.69
CA ASP A 126 2.68 -9.14 4.92
C ASP A 126 2.70 -10.12 6.11
N LEU A 127 2.12 -9.72 7.25
CA LEU A 127 1.97 -10.56 8.43
C LEU A 127 1.19 -11.86 8.14
N GLY A 128 0.18 -11.78 7.26
CA GLY A 128 -0.64 -12.90 6.82
C GLY A 128 0.01 -13.79 5.74
N CYS A 129 1.26 -13.50 5.34
CA CYS A 129 2.01 -14.28 4.34
C CYS A 129 3.45 -14.55 4.81
N PRO A 130 3.64 -15.35 5.88
CA PRO A 130 4.96 -15.70 6.39
C PRO A 130 5.82 -16.38 5.32
N ALA A 131 7.09 -15.98 5.24
CA ALA A 131 7.98 -16.39 4.15
C ALA A 131 8.23 -17.89 4.06
N ASP A 132 8.32 -18.58 5.19
CA ASP A 132 8.48 -20.04 5.28
C ASP A 132 7.23 -20.81 4.84
N GLU A 133 6.06 -20.38 5.30
CA GLU A 133 4.77 -20.95 4.88
C GLU A 133 4.53 -20.69 3.38
N PHE A 134 4.86 -19.49 2.91
CA PHE A 134 4.74 -19.15 1.49
C PHE A 134 5.71 -19.94 0.62
N ALA A 135 6.96 -20.16 1.06
CA ALA A 135 7.91 -21.00 0.36
C ALA A 135 7.40 -22.44 0.21
N ALA A 136 6.89 -23.04 1.29
CA ALA A 136 6.28 -24.36 1.25
C ALA A 136 5.08 -24.42 0.30
N PHE A 137 4.26 -23.38 0.26
CA PHE A 137 3.14 -23.29 -0.67
C PHE A 137 3.58 -23.24 -2.13
N CYS A 138 4.63 -22.48 -2.43
CA CYS A 138 5.24 -22.45 -3.77
C CYS A 138 5.83 -23.80 -4.18
N ASP A 139 6.53 -24.47 -3.25
CA ASP A 139 7.18 -25.77 -3.51
C ASP A 139 6.17 -26.91 -3.73
N ALA A 140 4.96 -26.78 -3.18
CA ALA A 140 3.85 -27.69 -3.44
C ALA A 140 3.19 -27.48 -4.83
N HIS A 141 3.49 -26.37 -5.50
CA HIS A 141 2.88 -25.99 -6.79
C HIS A 141 3.94 -25.52 -7.81
N PRO A 142 4.94 -26.36 -8.15
CA PRO A 142 6.10 -25.98 -8.99
C PRO A 142 5.73 -25.70 -10.46
N ASP A 143 4.51 -26.06 -10.88
CA ASP A 143 3.98 -25.84 -12.24
C ASP A 143 3.35 -24.45 -12.42
N ARG A 144 3.42 -23.56 -11.40
CA ARG A 144 2.80 -22.24 -11.40
C ARG A 144 3.83 -21.11 -11.34
N THR A 145 3.61 -20.10 -12.14
CA THR A 145 4.34 -18.82 -12.07
C THR A 145 3.92 -18.06 -10.81
N VAL A 146 4.89 -17.71 -9.97
CA VAL A 146 4.66 -17.06 -8.69
C VAL A 146 4.55 -15.54 -8.87
N VAL A 147 3.36 -15.01 -8.65
CA VAL A 147 3.04 -13.58 -8.72
C VAL A 147 2.70 -13.08 -7.32
N VAL A 148 3.48 -12.14 -6.79
CA VAL A 148 3.23 -11.55 -5.48
C VAL A 148 2.85 -10.09 -5.58
N TYR A 149 1.83 -9.71 -4.84
CA TYR A 149 1.50 -8.30 -4.63
C TYR A 149 2.54 -7.66 -3.72
N ALA A 150 2.86 -6.39 -3.94
CA ALA A 150 3.93 -5.65 -3.27
C ALA A 150 3.87 -5.68 -1.74
N ASN A 151 2.68 -5.90 -1.17
CA ASN A 151 2.40 -5.92 0.26
C ASN A 151 2.88 -7.23 0.93
N THR A 152 4.14 -7.54 0.77
CA THR A 152 4.83 -8.73 1.26
C THR A 152 6.26 -8.38 1.66
N SER A 153 6.90 -9.23 2.47
CA SER A 153 8.30 -9.07 2.87
C SER A 153 9.30 -9.21 1.71
N ALA A 154 10.52 -8.74 1.92
CA ALA A 154 11.63 -8.99 1.00
C ALA A 154 11.87 -10.48 0.72
N ALA A 155 11.69 -11.34 1.73
CA ALA A 155 11.87 -12.78 1.60
C ALA A 155 10.81 -13.42 0.71
N VAL A 156 9.54 -13.00 0.82
CA VAL A 156 8.46 -13.44 -0.08
C VAL A 156 8.71 -12.96 -1.51
N LYS A 157 9.12 -11.69 -1.69
CA LYS A 157 9.50 -11.14 -3.01
C LYS A 157 10.67 -11.89 -3.64
N ALA A 158 11.61 -12.38 -2.84
CA ALA A 158 12.76 -13.16 -3.32
C ALA A 158 12.36 -14.53 -3.87
N ARG A 159 11.18 -15.06 -3.51
CA ARG A 159 10.62 -16.32 -4.02
C ARG A 159 9.75 -16.11 -5.26
N ALA A 160 9.39 -14.86 -5.57
CA ALA A 160 8.48 -14.52 -6.65
C ALA A 160 9.16 -14.45 -8.03
N ASP A 161 8.41 -14.86 -9.06
CA ASP A 161 8.77 -14.61 -10.45
C ASP A 161 8.42 -13.18 -10.87
N TRP A 162 7.29 -12.68 -10.37
CA TRP A 162 6.78 -11.34 -10.63
C TRP A 162 6.31 -10.68 -9.34
N MET A 163 6.70 -9.44 -9.12
CA MET A 163 6.00 -8.56 -8.19
C MET A 163 4.98 -7.72 -8.96
N VAL A 164 3.85 -7.39 -8.33
CA VAL A 164 2.83 -6.50 -8.89
C VAL A 164 2.33 -5.50 -7.84
N THR A 165 1.77 -4.39 -8.30
CA THR A 165 0.94 -3.49 -7.49
C THR A 165 -0.49 -3.50 -8.03
N SER A 166 -1.45 -2.92 -7.30
CA SER A 166 -2.85 -2.86 -7.76
C SER A 166 -3.01 -2.15 -9.12
N SER A 167 -2.11 -1.22 -9.46
CA SER A 167 -2.14 -0.49 -10.73
C SER A 167 -1.72 -1.33 -11.94
N ILE A 168 -0.91 -2.39 -11.76
CA ILE A 168 -0.34 -3.17 -12.87
C ILE A 168 -0.70 -4.66 -12.84
N ALA A 169 -1.38 -5.14 -11.80
CA ALA A 169 -1.74 -6.55 -11.64
C ALA A 169 -2.52 -7.11 -12.85
N LEU A 170 -3.57 -6.41 -13.29
CA LEU A 170 -4.37 -6.83 -14.44
C LEU A 170 -3.56 -6.97 -15.73
N PRO A 171 -2.74 -5.98 -16.16
CA PRO A 171 -1.90 -6.11 -17.35
C PRO A 171 -0.92 -7.27 -17.27
N ILE A 172 -0.25 -7.48 -16.12
CA ILE A 172 0.73 -8.57 -15.96
C ILE A 172 0.04 -9.93 -16.00
N VAL A 173 -1.07 -10.12 -15.27
CA VAL A 173 -1.80 -11.39 -15.29
C VAL A 173 -2.36 -11.70 -16.68
N LYS A 174 -2.88 -10.71 -17.41
CA LYS A 174 -3.27 -10.88 -18.82
C LYS A 174 -2.10 -11.31 -19.71
N HIS A 175 -0.93 -10.74 -19.52
CA HIS A 175 0.28 -11.12 -20.25
C HIS A 175 0.67 -12.58 -19.96
N LEU A 176 0.67 -13.01 -18.71
CA LEU A 176 1.00 -14.39 -18.32
C LEU A 176 -0.04 -15.39 -18.83
N MET A 177 -1.33 -15.06 -18.71
CA MET A 177 -2.42 -15.89 -19.24
C MET A 177 -2.30 -16.10 -20.75
N GLN A 178 -1.96 -15.05 -21.52
CA GLN A 178 -1.74 -15.17 -22.98
C GLN A 178 -0.59 -16.07 -23.35
N ARG A 179 0.35 -16.30 -22.43
CA ARG A 179 1.46 -17.25 -22.58
C ARG A 179 1.13 -18.66 -22.10
N GLY A 180 -0.11 -18.89 -21.64
CA GLY A 180 -0.56 -20.17 -21.12
C GLY A 180 -0.03 -20.50 -19.72
N GLU A 181 0.45 -19.50 -18.98
CA GLU A 181 1.00 -19.70 -17.64
C GLU A 181 -0.12 -19.85 -16.61
N LYS A 182 0.03 -20.83 -15.72
CA LYS A 182 -0.78 -20.95 -14.50
C LYS A 182 -0.15 -20.12 -13.41
N ILE A 183 -0.94 -19.45 -12.61
CA ILE A 183 -0.46 -18.46 -11.64
C ILE A 183 -0.68 -18.95 -10.20
N LEU A 184 0.32 -18.74 -9.34
CA LEU A 184 0.20 -18.75 -7.89
C LEU A 184 0.24 -17.30 -7.44
N TRP A 185 -0.83 -16.85 -6.77
CA TRP A 185 -1.02 -15.47 -6.35
C TRP A 185 -0.99 -15.32 -4.83
N ALA A 186 -0.27 -14.33 -4.33
CA ALA A 186 -0.24 -13.95 -2.92
C ALA A 186 -0.04 -12.42 -2.77
N PRO A 187 -0.33 -11.82 -1.61
CA PRO A 187 -0.97 -12.40 -0.43
C PRO A 187 -2.49 -12.15 -0.38
N ASP A 188 -3.03 -11.17 -1.12
CA ASP A 188 -4.42 -10.70 -1.01
C ASP A 188 -5.39 -11.52 -1.87
N ARG A 189 -6.34 -12.20 -1.21
CA ARG A 189 -7.36 -13.02 -1.88
C ARG A 189 -8.36 -12.19 -2.67
N HIS A 190 -8.72 -10.98 -2.21
CA HIS A 190 -9.74 -10.15 -2.85
C HIS A 190 -9.20 -9.54 -4.15
N LEU A 191 -8.02 -8.93 -4.10
CA LEU A 191 -7.35 -8.45 -5.32
C LEU A 191 -7.09 -9.62 -6.28
N GLY A 192 -6.63 -10.78 -5.78
CA GLY A 192 -6.43 -11.97 -6.59
C GLY A 192 -7.71 -12.45 -7.27
N ALA A 193 -8.82 -12.53 -6.52
CA ALA A 193 -10.12 -12.93 -7.06
C ALA A 193 -10.66 -11.91 -8.09
N TYR A 194 -10.50 -10.61 -7.83
CA TYR A 194 -10.84 -9.57 -8.79
C TYR A 194 -10.05 -9.72 -10.09
N VAL A 195 -8.73 -9.88 -10.00
CA VAL A 195 -7.86 -10.07 -11.17
C VAL A 195 -8.23 -11.34 -11.92
N GLN A 196 -8.50 -12.45 -11.22
CA GLN A 196 -8.94 -13.71 -11.82
C GLN A 196 -10.27 -13.55 -12.56
N GLU A 197 -11.26 -12.88 -11.96
CA GLU A 197 -12.57 -12.62 -12.58
C GLU A 197 -12.44 -11.76 -13.84
N GLN A 198 -11.57 -10.74 -13.83
CA GLN A 198 -11.36 -9.82 -14.96
C GLN A 198 -10.54 -10.42 -16.10
N THR A 199 -9.74 -11.46 -15.81
CA THR A 199 -8.83 -12.05 -16.82
C THR A 199 -9.25 -13.44 -17.28
N GLY A 200 -9.93 -14.21 -16.44
CA GLY A 200 -10.18 -15.64 -16.64
C GLY A 200 -8.93 -16.52 -16.46
N ALA A 201 -7.84 -16.01 -15.90
CA ALA A 201 -6.60 -16.75 -15.70
C ALA A 201 -6.75 -17.91 -14.70
N ASP A 202 -5.99 -19.01 -14.91
CA ASP A 202 -5.87 -20.10 -13.92
C ASP A 202 -4.99 -19.61 -12.76
N MET A 203 -5.63 -19.18 -11.68
CA MET A 203 -4.95 -18.63 -10.51
C MET A 203 -5.26 -19.44 -9.25
N LEU A 204 -4.21 -19.85 -8.54
CA LEU A 204 -4.27 -20.39 -7.18
C LEU A 204 -3.97 -19.26 -6.20
N LEU A 205 -4.93 -18.92 -5.33
CA LEU A 205 -4.87 -17.76 -4.46
C LEU A 205 -4.45 -18.12 -3.04
N TRP A 206 -3.46 -17.40 -2.50
CA TRP A 206 -3.21 -17.32 -1.06
C TRP A 206 -4.40 -16.66 -0.36
N GLN A 207 -4.68 -17.03 0.91
CA GLN A 207 -5.91 -16.66 1.60
C GLN A 207 -5.77 -15.46 2.57
N GLY A 208 -4.82 -14.57 2.33
CA GLY A 208 -4.68 -13.33 3.09
C GLY A 208 -5.69 -12.26 2.70
N SER A 209 -5.92 -11.28 3.57
CA SER A 209 -6.73 -10.09 3.30
C SER A 209 -6.21 -8.87 4.07
N CYS A 210 -6.51 -7.68 3.54
CA CYS A 210 -6.22 -6.43 4.22
C CYS A 210 -7.25 -6.15 5.31
N VAL A 211 -6.81 -5.95 6.58
CA VAL A 211 -7.72 -5.71 7.71
C VAL A 211 -8.62 -4.48 7.54
N VAL A 212 -8.20 -3.50 6.73
CA VAL A 212 -9.02 -2.30 6.46
C VAL A 212 -10.05 -2.60 5.38
N HIS A 213 -9.59 -3.13 4.23
CA HIS A 213 -10.47 -3.32 3.07
C HIS A 213 -11.47 -4.46 3.27
N ASP A 214 -11.12 -5.49 4.02
CA ASP A 214 -12.02 -6.62 4.35
C ASP A 214 -13.21 -6.20 5.24
N GLU A 215 -13.08 -5.05 5.93
CA GLU A 215 -14.14 -4.50 6.79
C GLU A 215 -15.26 -3.80 6.03
N PHE A 216 -15.08 -3.39 4.77
CA PHE A 216 -16.15 -2.77 4.00
C PHE A 216 -17.32 -3.73 3.77
N LYS A 217 -18.55 -3.23 3.92
CA LYS A 217 -19.78 -4.04 3.85
C LYS A 217 -20.67 -3.61 2.69
N GLY A 218 -20.96 -4.57 1.82
CA GLY A 218 -21.75 -4.32 0.62
C GLY A 218 -23.19 -3.87 0.92
N LYS A 219 -23.83 -4.39 1.98
CA LYS A 219 -25.20 -4.01 2.35
C LYS A 219 -25.24 -2.55 2.77
N GLU A 220 -24.38 -2.17 3.70
CA GLU A 220 -24.30 -0.81 4.24
C GLU A 220 -23.87 0.18 3.16
N LEU A 221 -23.00 -0.21 2.24
CA LEU A 221 -22.63 0.60 1.08
C LEU A 221 -23.82 0.82 0.14
N MET A 222 -24.65 -0.20 -0.08
CA MET A 222 -25.87 -0.07 -0.88
C MET A 222 -26.88 0.87 -0.22
N GLU A 223 -27.03 0.81 1.11
CA GLU A 223 -27.87 1.72 1.87
C GLU A 223 -27.37 3.17 1.80
N LEU A 224 -26.06 3.39 1.92
CA LEU A 224 -25.48 4.72 1.76
C LEU A 224 -25.64 5.25 0.31
N LYS A 225 -25.45 4.40 -0.69
CA LYS A 225 -25.65 4.76 -2.10
C LYS A 225 -27.12 5.15 -2.38
N ALA A 226 -28.07 4.50 -1.71
CA ALA A 226 -29.49 4.86 -1.83
C ALA A 226 -29.81 6.25 -1.23
N GLN A 227 -29.08 6.68 -0.20
CA GLN A 227 -29.18 8.03 0.40
C GLN A 227 -28.46 9.08 -0.48
N HIS A 228 -27.45 8.68 -1.26
CA HIS A 228 -26.66 9.52 -2.15
C HIS A 228 -26.72 9.01 -3.61
N PRO A 229 -27.89 9.04 -4.28
CA PRO A 229 -28.10 8.37 -5.56
C PRO A 229 -27.26 8.94 -6.72
N GLN A 230 -26.73 10.16 -6.56
CA GLN A 230 -25.84 10.79 -7.54
C GLN A 230 -24.35 10.50 -7.27
N ALA A 231 -24.02 9.94 -6.11
CA ALA A 231 -22.65 9.65 -5.75
C ALA A 231 -22.08 8.50 -6.60
N LYS A 232 -20.82 8.69 -7.04
CA LYS A 232 -20.03 7.64 -7.68
C LYS A 232 -19.23 6.86 -6.65
N VAL A 233 -19.26 5.54 -6.75
CA VAL A 233 -18.58 4.64 -5.81
C VAL A 233 -17.19 4.28 -6.35
N LEU A 234 -16.16 4.65 -5.60
CA LEU A 234 -14.76 4.37 -5.88
C LEU A 234 -14.26 3.28 -4.93
N VAL A 235 -13.78 2.16 -5.45
CA VAL A 235 -13.41 0.99 -4.63
C VAL A 235 -12.00 0.52 -4.94
N HIS A 236 -11.21 0.28 -3.88
CA HIS A 236 -9.94 -0.41 -4.01
C HIS A 236 -10.17 -1.93 -4.16
N PRO A 237 -9.49 -2.63 -5.08
CA PRO A 237 -9.77 -4.05 -5.39
C PRO A 237 -9.40 -5.04 -4.27
N GLU A 238 -8.75 -4.61 -3.19
CA GLU A 238 -8.58 -5.40 -1.94
C GLU A 238 -9.89 -5.56 -1.15
N SER A 239 -10.98 -4.94 -1.60
CA SER A 239 -12.29 -4.99 -0.94
C SER A 239 -13.05 -6.28 -1.29
N PRO A 240 -13.97 -6.75 -0.41
CA PRO A 240 -14.82 -7.89 -0.70
C PRO A 240 -15.60 -7.74 -1.99
N ARG A 241 -15.86 -8.87 -2.69
CA ARG A 241 -16.57 -8.90 -3.96
C ARG A 241 -17.90 -8.14 -3.94
N ALA A 242 -18.66 -8.25 -2.83
CA ALA A 242 -19.94 -7.56 -2.67
C ALA A 242 -19.80 -6.02 -2.69
N VAL A 243 -18.66 -5.49 -2.28
CA VAL A 243 -18.34 -4.05 -2.35
C VAL A 243 -17.87 -3.67 -3.75
N VAL A 244 -16.97 -4.48 -4.34
CA VAL A 244 -16.47 -4.30 -5.71
C VAL A 244 -17.60 -4.27 -6.74
N GLN A 245 -18.63 -5.11 -6.58
CA GLN A 245 -19.79 -5.16 -7.48
C GLN A 245 -20.67 -3.89 -7.44
N LEU A 246 -20.58 -3.06 -6.42
CA LEU A 246 -21.31 -1.79 -6.31
C LEU A 246 -20.51 -0.60 -6.87
N ALA A 247 -19.26 -0.81 -7.26
CA ALA A 247 -18.35 0.24 -7.70
C ALA A 247 -18.71 0.79 -9.08
N ASP A 248 -18.59 2.10 -9.23
CA ASP A 248 -18.54 2.76 -10.53
C ASP A 248 -17.10 2.72 -11.10
N VAL A 249 -16.08 2.73 -10.21
CA VAL A 249 -14.67 2.56 -10.58
C VAL A 249 -13.98 1.67 -9.56
N VAL A 250 -13.28 0.66 -10.05
CA VAL A 250 -12.36 -0.18 -9.26
C VAL A 250 -10.93 0.09 -9.73
N GLY A 251 -10.03 0.40 -8.81
CA GLY A 251 -8.65 0.71 -9.19
C GLY A 251 -7.71 0.98 -8.02
N SER A 252 -6.42 1.19 -8.33
CA SER A 252 -5.41 1.62 -7.36
C SER A 252 -5.73 3.00 -6.80
N THR A 253 -5.07 3.38 -5.70
CA THR A 253 -5.22 4.70 -5.08
C THR A 253 -5.03 5.84 -6.08
N THR A 254 -3.99 5.79 -6.92
CA THR A 254 -3.76 6.78 -7.98
C THR A 254 -4.90 6.80 -9.01
N GLN A 255 -5.42 5.62 -9.39
CA GLN A 255 -6.56 5.54 -10.33
C GLN A 255 -7.84 6.09 -9.72
N LEU A 256 -8.11 5.85 -8.42
CA LEU A 256 -9.26 6.40 -7.71
C LEU A 256 -9.17 7.93 -7.58
N ILE A 257 -7.99 8.47 -7.27
CA ILE A 257 -7.75 9.93 -7.25
C ILE A 257 -8.02 10.52 -8.64
N LYS A 258 -7.50 9.92 -9.71
CA LYS A 258 -7.74 10.38 -11.07
C LYS A 258 -9.23 10.32 -11.45
N ALA A 259 -9.92 9.24 -11.09
CA ALA A 259 -11.36 9.11 -11.30
C ALA A 259 -12.14 10.21 -10.57
N SER A 260 -11.73 10.54 -9.33
CA SER A 260 -12.37 11.63 -8.57
C SER A 260 -12.23 13.01 -9.24
N GLN A 261 -11.15 13.23 -10.01
CA GLN A 261 -10.95 14.47 -10.74
C GLN A 261 -11.74 14.52 -12.06
N THR A 262 -11.81 13.38 -12.78
CA THR A 262 -12.28 13.33 -14.16
C THR A 262 -13.78 13.00 -14.32
N LEU A 263 -14.37 12.31 -13.34
CA LEU A 263 -15.80 11.98 -13.41
C LEU A 263 -16.66 13.23 -13.14
N ASP A 264 -17.70 13.38 -13.97
CA ASP A 264 -18.68 14.47 -13.85
C ASP A 264 -19.72 14.15 -12.77
N THR A 265 -19.29 14.27 -11.52
CA THR A 265 -20.15 14.19 -10.32
C THR A 265 -19.58 15.05 -9.22
N ARG A 266 -20.45 15.51 -8.31
CA ARG A 266 -20.03 16.27 -7.12
C ARG A 266 -19.80 15.39 -5.91
N GLU A 267 -20.35 14.19 -5.88
CA GLU A 267 -20.31 13.31 -4.71
C GLU A 267 -19.64 11.98 -5.04
N PHE A 268 -18.80 11.51 -4.13
CA PHE A 268 -18.14 10.22 -4.18
C PHE A 268 -18.30 9.48 -2.86
N ILE A 269 -18.51 8.16 -2.93
CA ILE A 269 -18.35 7.22 -1.83
C ILE A 269 -17.06 6.46 -2.06
N VAL A 270 -16.14 6.52 -1.12
CA VAL A 270 -14.76 6.00 -1.28
C VAL A 270 -14.54 4.81 -0.36
N ALA A 271 -14.36 3.63 -0.93
CA ALA A 271 -14.08 2.38 -0.23
C ALA A 271 -12.60 2.03 -0.35
N THR A 272 -11.79 2.72 0.44
CA THR A 272 -10.38 2.47 0.71
C THR A 272 -9.98 3.23 1.98
N ASP A 273 -8.72 3.15 2.39
CA ASP A 273 -8.19 3.89 3.56
C ASP A 273 -8.48 5.39 3.44
N ASN A 274 -8.98 5.99 4.51
CA ASN A 274 -9.45 7.37 4.50
C ASN A 274 -8.32 8.42 4.38
N GLY A 275 -7.06 8.05 4.57
CA GLY A 275 -5.91 8.95 4.34
C GLY A 275 -5.87 9.52 2.92
N ILE A 276 -6.39 8.78 1.93
CA ILE A 276 -6.48 9.24 0.53
C ILE A 276 -7.35 10.49 0.37
N LEU A 277 -8.30 10.69 1.29
CA LEU A 277 -9.29 11.79 1.19
C LEU A 277 -8.64 13.16 1.29
N HIS A 278 -7.51 13.28 2.00
CA HIS A 278 -6.74 14.52 2.01
C HIS A 278 -6.34 14.92 0.59
N LYS A 279 -5.72 14.01 -0.15
CA LYS A 279 -5.31 14.27 -1.53
C LYS A 279 -6.49 14.50 -2.48
N MET A 280 -7.57 13.74 -2.33
CA MET A 280 -8.78 13.93 -3.13
C MET A 280 -9.41 15.30 -2.91
N ARG A 281 -9.51 15.75 -1.64
CA ARG A 281 -10.05 17.08 -1.27
C ARG A 281 -9.15 18.21 -1.76
N THR A 282 -7.83 18.06 -1.65
CA THR A 282 -6.86 19.04 -2.14
C THR A 282 -6.98 19.23 -3.66
N LEU A 283 -7.09 18.13 -4.42
CA LEU A 283 -7.16 18.18 -5.89
C LEU A 283 -8.56 18.50 -6.43
N SER A 284 -9.60 18.31 -5.63
CA SER A 284 -11.00 18.54 -6.02
C SER A 284 -11.80 19.19 -4.88
N PRO A 285 -11.48 20.44 -4.47
CA PRO A 285 -12.02 21.06 -3.26
C PRO A 285 -13.53 21.37 -3.35
N HIS A 286 -14.11 21.34 -4.56
CA HIS A 286 -15.55 21.55 -4.79
C HIS A 286 -16.37 20.25 -4.75
N LYS A 287 -15.73 19.10 -4.56
CA LYS A 287 -16.37 17.78 -4.51
C LYS A 287 -16.52 17.28 -3.08
N ILE A 288 -17.51 16.44 -2.87
CA ILE A 288 -17.84 15.82 -1.58
C ILE A 288 -17.36 14.38 -1.59
N PHE A 289 -16.61 13.99 -0.59
CA PHE A 289 -16.08 12.65 -0.42
C PHE A 289 -16.60 12.04 0.88
N LEU A 290 -17.40 10.99 0.73
CA LEU A 290 -17.99 10.19 1.80
C LEU A 290 -17.16 8.91 1.97
N GLU A 291 -16.90 8.51 3.19
CA GLU A 291 -16.27 7.23 3.50
C GLU A 291 -17.29 6.11 3.34
N ALA A 292 -16.89 5.02 2.69
CA ALA A 292 -17.72 3.82 2.63
C ALA A 292 -17.87 3.21 4.03
N PRO A 293 -19.04 2.65 4.37
CA PRO A 293 -19.27 2.09 5.70
C PRO A 293 -18.53 0.76 5.89
N THR A 294 -18.09 0.55 7.15
CA THR A 294 -17.48 -0.67 7.64
C THR A 294 -18.34 -1.31 8.72
N ALA A 295 -17.98 -2.49 9.23
CA ALA A 295 -18.77 -3.24 10.24
C ALA A 295 -18.91 -2.59 11.62
N GLY A 296 -18.66 -1.39 11.81
CA GLY A 296 -18.95 -0.34 12.79
C GLY A 296 -19.21 -0.64 14.27
N TYR A 297 -19.08 -1.86 14.81
CA TYR A 297 -19.40 -2.17 16.23
C TYR A 297 -18.41 -3.13 16.92
N GLY A 298 -17.22 -3.38 16.37
CA GLY A 298 -16.18 -4.19 17.00
C GLY A 298 -15.17 -3.34 17.81
N ALA A 299 -14.36 -3.97 18.65
CA ALA A 299 -13.30 -3.33 19.44
C ALA A 299 -12.21 -2.62 18.62
N THR A 300 -12.21 -2.83 17.30
CA THR A 300 -11.38 -2.14 16.30
C THR A 300 -11.96 -0.81 15.81
N CYS A 301 -13.14 -0.43 16.26
CA CYS A 301 -13.96 0.65 15.70
C CYS A 301 -13.52 2.09 15.95
N THR A 302 -12.39 2.37 16.54
CA THR A 302 -11.92 3.77 16.67
C THR A 302 -11.44 4.36 15.36
N SER A 303 -11.31 3.54 14.29
CA SER A 303 -10.85 4.00 12.99
C SER A 303 -11.02 2.92 11.91
N CYS A 304 -12.24 2.44 11.68
CA CYS A 304 -12.48 1.30 10.78
C CYS A 304 -12.01 1.50 9.33
N ASN A 305 -11.84 2.74 8.87
CA ASN A 305 -11.40 3.07 7.51
C ASN A 305 -9.95 3.54 7.43
N HIS A 306 -9.13 3.31 8.47
CA HIS A 306 -7.74 3.73 8.50
C HIS A 306 -6.81 2.62 8.98
N CYS A 307 -5.69 2.48 8.32
CA CYS A 307 -4.70 1.45 8.61
C CYS A 307 -3.93 1.80 9.91
N PRO A 308 -3.94 0.91 10.93
CA PRO A 308 -3.27 1.17 12.20
C PRO A 308 -1.76 1.37 12.03
N TRP A 309 -1.12 0.66 11.13
CA TRP A 309 0.32 0.79 10.87
C TRP A 309 0.66 2.04 10.07
N MET A 310 -0.21 2.49 9.15
CA MET A 310 -0.05 3.80 8.50
C MET A 310 -0.17 4.94 9.52
N ALA A 311 -1.08 4.80 10.50
CA ALA A 311 -1.26 5.75 11.58
C ALA A 311 -0.07 5.87 12.54
N MET A 312 0.85 4.89 12.57
CA MET A 312 2.09 4.97 13.35
C MET A 312 3.07 6.02 12.83
N ASN A 313 2.89 6.53 11.61
CA ASN A 313 3.73 7.57 11.05
C ASN A 313 3.23 8.95 11.50
N GLY A 314 4.09 9.73 12.14
CA GLY A 314 3.80 11.09 12.61
C GLY A 314 4.99 12.02 12.48
N LEU A 315 4.77 13.32 12.73
CA LEU A 315 5.84 14.32 12.67
C LEU A 315 6.91 14.08 13.75
N ASP A 316 6.49 13.65 14.95
CA ASP A 316 7.41 13.45 16.08
C ASP A 316 8.42 12.33 15.81
N ASN A 317 7.95 11.14 15.41
CA ASN A 317 8.85 10.02 15.15
C ASN A 317 9.63 10.20 13.85
N LEU A 318 9.10 10.87 12.84
CA LEU A 318 9.85 11.28 11.65
C LEU A 318 11.01 12.23 12.03
N ALA A 319 10.75 13.25 12.84
CA ALA A 319 11.78 14.16 13.32
C ALA A 319 12.85 13.41 14.14
N ALA A 320 12.45 12.54 15.06
CA ALA A 320 13.33 11.74 15.87
C ALA A 320 14.22 10.80 15.02
N THR A 321 13.65 10.16 14.01
CA THR A 321 14.39 9.30 13.07
C THR A 321 15.47 10.08 12.33
N LEU A 322 15.13 11.26 11.80
CA LEU A 322 16.10 12.13 11.11
C LEU A 322 17.18 12.67 12.06
N GLN A 323 16.82 13.05 13.29
CA GLN A 323 17.78 13.57 14.27
C GLN A 323 18.79 12.52 14.73
N ASN A 324 18.32 11.31 14.98
CA ASN A 324 19.13 10.25 15.62
C ASN A 324 19.73 9.27 14.60
N GLY A 325 19.29 9.31 13.32
CA GLY A 325 19.72 8.38 12.29
C GLY A 325 19.27 6.93 12.56
N LEU A 326 18.18 6.76 13.31
CA LEU A 326 17.60 5.46 13.65
C LEU A 326 16.63 4.95 12.58
N ASN A 327 16.14 3.74 12.79
CA ASN A 327 15.11 3.12 11.92
C ASN A 327 15.55 2.97 10.47
N GLU A 328 16.81 2.57 10.25
CA GLU A 328 17.32 2.22 8.93
C GLU A 328 16.87 0.81 8.54
N ILE A 329 16.41 0.66 7.29
CA ILE A 329 16.06 -0.64 6.70
C ILE A 329 17.35 -1.35 6.27
N HIS A 330 17.51 -2.57 6.76
CA HIS A 330 18.56 -3.49 6.36
C HIS A 330 17.97 -4.76 5.77
N ILE A 331 18.51 -5.22 4.65
CA ILE A 331 18.07 -6.44 3.97
C ILE A 331 19.29 -7.32 3.71
N ASP A 332 19.14 -8.61 3.96
CA ASP A 332 20.18 -9.57 3.57
C ASP A 332 20.51 -9.43 2.08
N PRO A 333 21.78 -9.26 1.71
CA PRO A 333 22.15 -9.01 0.31
C PRO A 333 21.74 -10.12 -0.66
N ALA A 334 21.65 -11.38 -0.22
CA ALA A 334 21.21 -12.48 -1.09
C ALA A 334 19.70 -12.41 -1.33
N ILE A 335 18.91 -12.13 -0.29
CA ILE A 335 17.45 -11.90 -0.37
C ILE A 335 17.19 -10.68 -1.27
N GLY A 336 17.90 -9.56 -1.03
CA GLY A 336 17.75 -8.33 -1.80
C GLY A 336 17.99 -8.53 -3.31
N ARG A 337 19.08 -9.23 -3.68
CA ARG A 337 19.37 -9.52 -5.09
C ARG A 337 18.30 -10.37 -5.77
N ARG A 338 17.72 -11.36 -5.07
CA ARG A 338 16.65 -12.21 -5.62
C ARG A 338 15.32 -11.44 -5.74
N ALA A 339 14.94 -10.71 -4.70
CA ALA A 339 13.72 -9.89 -4.71
C ALA A 339 13.76 -8.79 -5.79
N LYS A 340 14.94 -8.21 -6.05
CA LYS A 340 15.14 -7.19 -7.08
C LYS A 340 14.70 -7.66 -8.47
N ILE A 341 14.89 -8.94 -8.80
CA ILE A 341 14.53 -9.50 -10.11
C ILE A 341 13.02 -9.36 -10.38
N SER A 342 12.17 -9.75 -9.43
CA SER A 342 10.71 -9.66 -9.58
C SER A 342 10.20 -8.22 -9.62
N ILE A 343 10.85 -7.33 -8.85
CA ILE A 343 10.53 -5.89 -8.81
C ILE A 343 10.93 -5.21 -10.14
N GLU A 344 12.16 -5.42 -10.61
CA GLU A 344 12.62 -4.84 -11.88
C GLU A 344 11.81 -5.33 -13.06
N ARG A 345 11.43 -6.61 -13.08
CA ARG A 345 10.55 -7.18 -14.12
C ARG A 345 9.21 -6.46 -14.17
N MET A 346 8.61 -6.13 -13.04
CA MET A 346 7.38 -5.32 -12.97
C MET A 346 7.62 -3.91 -13.52
N LEU A 347 8.68 -3.23 -13.09
CA LEU A 347 9.01 -1.87 -13.54
C LEU A 347 9.30 -1.82 -15.05
N ASP A 348 10.03 -2.82 -15.57
CA ASP A 348 10.30 -2.94 -17.00
C ASP A 348 9.02 -3.14 -17.81
N PHE A 349 8.14 -4.01 -17.34
CA PHE A 349 6.85 -4.23 -17.97
C PHE A 349 5.98 -2.96 -17.96
N ALA A 350 5.96 -2.22 -16.82
CA ALA A 350 5.26 -0.94 -16.73
C ALA A 350 5.75 0.04 -17.79
N ARG A 351 7.09 0.13 -17.98
CA ARG A 351 7.69 0.97 -19.03
C ARG A 351 7.32 0.51 -20.44
N GLN A 352 7.32 -0.79 -20.70
CA GLN A 352 6.97 -1.36 -22.01
C GLN A 352 5.52 -1.06 -22.43
N ILE A 353 4.57 -1.14 -21.49
CA ILE A 353 3.15 -0.83 -21.77
C ILE A 353 2.83 0.66 -21.64
N LYS A 354 3.84 1.50 -21.36
CA LYS A 354 3.70 2.95 -21.15
C LYS A 354 2.67 3.28 -20.07
N LEU A 355 2.64 2.48 -19.00
CA LEU A 355 1.79 2.78 -17.85
C LEU A 355 2.22 4.14 -17.28
N PRO A 356 1.30 5.10 -17.11
CA PRO A 356 1.65 6.38 -16.51
C PRO A 356 2.20 6.16 -15.09
N THR A 357 3.47 6.49 -14.89
CA THR A 357 4.12 6.52 -13.57
C THR A 357 4.62 7.93 -13.33
N ARG A 358 4.52 8.41 -12.09
CA ARG A 358 5.11 9.70 -11.72
C ARG A 358 6.62 9.54 -11.61
N GLY A 359 7.35 10.12 -12.55
CA GLY A 359 8.80 10.25 -12.49
C GLY A 359 9.22 11.59 -11.87
N ILE A 360 10.52 11.74 -11.63
CA ILE A 360 11.13 13.04 -11.26
C ILE A 360 10.84 14.02 -12.40
N GLY A 361 10.09 15.10 -12.12
CA GLY A 361 9.75 16.14 -13.09
C GLY A 361 8.28 16.21 -13.51
N ASN A 362 7.41 15.33 -13.00
CA ASN A 362 5.96 15.38 -13.22
C ASN A 362 5.19 15.76 -11.92
N ALA A 363 5.81 16.53 -11.03
CA ALA A 363 5.17 17.07 -9.83
C ALA A 363 4.40 18.36 -10.15
#